data_e8dc34bce9afe7301eda47c793770e8d
#
_entry.id   e8dc34bce9afe7301eda47c793770e8d
#
_cell.length_a   1.000
_cell.length_b   1.000
_cell.length_c   1.000
_cell.angle_alpha   90.00
_cell.angle_beta   90.00
_cell.angle_gamma   90.00
#
_symmetry.space_group_name_H-M   'P 1'
#
loop_
_entity.id
_entity.type
_entity.pdbx_description
1 polymer ?
#
loop_
_entity_poly.entity_id
_entity_poly.type
_entity_poly.pdbx_seq_one_letter_code
_entity_poly.pdbx_strand_id
1 'polypeptide(L)'
;MCIRDRFGGVGDKKEKVKYFNYSEFDSPDVQGSGQMMNKLVLDMLDEVREKFDKPIHINSGYRTPQHNEAVGGTENSSHLKGLAVDITCDNSIDRFDLINCLLDVGFSRIGVAKTFIHADIDPDKVQGVMWTY
;
A
#
# COMPACT_ATOMS: atom_id res chain seq x y z
N MET A 1 -3.35 3.91 19.72
CA MET A 1 -3.57 4.25 19.49
C MET A 1 -4.33 4.33 19.26
N CYS A 2 -4.59 4.71 19.16
CA CYS A 2 -5.08 5.01 18.92
C CYS A 2 -5.96 5.30 18.69
N ILE A 3 -6.30 5.74 18.72
CA ILE A 3 -7.11 6.05 18.55
C ILE A 3 -7.60 6.79 18.04
N ARG A 4 -7.64 7.15 17.55
CA ARG A 4 -7.87 7.93 17.00
C ARG A 4 -8.99 8.26 16.93
N ASP A 5 -9.52 8.60 16.80
CA ASP A 5 -10.46 8.88 16.73
C ASP A 5 -11.43 8.65 16.47
N ARG A 6 -11.60 8.61 16.70
CA ARG A 6 -12.48 8.38 16.49
C ARG A 6 -13.35 9.20 16.38
N PHE A 7 -13.43 10.05 16.32
CA PHE A 7 -14.16 10.90 16.14
C PHE A 7 -13.97 11.57 15.22
N GLY A 8 -13.63 11.41 14.96
CA GLY A 8 -13.52 12.14 14.23
C GLY A 8 -14.07 12.36 13.25
N GLY A 9 -14.06 12.09 12.79
CA GLY A 9 -14.41 12.24 11.81
C GLY A 9 -15.45 12.55 11.32
N VAL A 10 -15.82 13.05 11.55
CA VAL A 10 -16.66 13.31 11.13
C VAL A 10 -16.80 13.08 9.97
N GLY A 11 -17.00 12.37 9.79
CA GLY A 11 -17.39 12.06 9.03
C GLY A 11 -17.27 11.90 7.72
N ASP A 12 -17.52 12.47 7.10
CA ASP A 12 -17.53 12.42 5.72
C ASP A 12 -16.21 12.56 5.10
N LYS A 13 -15.20 12.76 5.87
CA LYS A 13 -13.86 12.82 5.36
C LYS A 13 -13.08 11.65 5.78
N LYS A 14 -12.18 11.22 4.92
CA LYS A 14 -11.18 10.24 5.29
C LYS A 14 -10.30 10.82 6.37
N GLU A 15 -9.94 9.99 7.32
CA GLU A 15 -9.01 10.38 8.36
C GLU A 15 -7.64 10.60 7.78
N LYS A 16 -6.91 11.50 8.38
CA LYS A 16 -5.56 11.77 7.97
C LYS A 16 -4.66 10.59 8.23
N VAL A 17 -3.66 10.43 7.38
CA VAL A 17 -2.53 9.56 7.63
C VAL A 17 -1.33 10.46 7.92
N LYS A 18 -0.37 9.91 8.65
CA LYS A 18 0.70 10.72 9.20
C LYS A 18 1.74 11.12 8.16
N TYR A 19 2.14 10.15 7.31
CA TYR A 19 3.26 10.36 6.41
C TYR A 19 2.89 10.45 4.95
N PHE A 20 1.64 10.24 4.62
CA PHE A 20 1.20 10.14 3.23
C PHE A 20 0.00 11.03 2.96
N ASN A 21 -0.16 11.41 1.72
CA ASN A 21 -1.39 12.02 1.22
C ASN A 21 -2.15 10.99 0.41
N TYR A 22 -3.47 11.04 0.46
CA TYR A 22 -4.28 10.10 -0.32
C TYR A 22 -3.98 10.18 -1.81
N SER A 23 -3.58 11.36 -2.30
CA SER A 23 -3.26 11.53 -3.71
C SER A 23 -2.08 10.67 -4.16
N GLU A 24 -1.20 10.27 -3.24
CA GLU A 24 -0.09 9.39 -3.60
C GLU A 24 -0.56 8.00 -4.02
N PHE A 25 -1.81 7.67 -3.68
CA PHE A 25 -2.40 6.36 -3.97
C PHE A 25 -3.40 6.41 -5.12
N ASP A 26 -3.51 7.53 -5.81
CA ASP A 26 -4.43 7.66 -6.94
C ASP A 26 -4.08 6.69 -8.05
N SER A 27 -5.11 6.13 -8.68
CA SER A 27 -4.94 5.52 -9.99
C SER A 27 -4.62 6.65 -10.97
N PRO A 28 -3.61 6.50 -11.83
CA PRO A 28 -3.20 7.61 -12.70
C PRO A 28 -4.31 8.14 -13.61
N ASP A 29 -5.30 7.32 -13.91
CA ASP A 29 -6.37 7.72 -14.82
C ASP A 29 -7.52 8.47 -14.13
N VAL A 30 -7.56 8.48 -12.78
CA VAL A 30 -8.65 9.15 -12.06
C VAL A 30 -8.11 9.87 -10.85
N GLN A 31 -8.05 11.19 -10.93
CA GLN A 31 -7.60 12.03 -9.82
C GLN A 31 -8.57 11.89 -8.65
N GLY A 32 -8.03 11.75 -7.44
CA GLY A 32 -8.83 11.60 -6.24
C GLY A 32 -9.19 10.17 -5.91
N SER A 33 -8.85 9.22 -6.78
CA SER A 33 -9.22 7.82 -6.59
C SER A 33 -8.48 7.16 -5.43
N GLY A 34 -7.40 7.77 -4.94
CA GLY A 34 -6.70 7.25 -3.75
C GLY A 34 -7.58 7.19 -2.52
N GLN A 35 -8.71 7.90 -2.52
CA GLN A 35 -9.70 7.80 -1.46
C GLN A 35 -10.29 6.38 -1.33
N MET A 36 -10.13 5.57 -2.36
CA MET A 36 -10.59 4.17 -2.34
C MET A 36 -9.66 3.24 -1.57
N MET A 37 -8.49 3.73 -1.13
CA MET A 37 -7.59 2.90 -0.34
C MET A 37 -8.22 2.53 1.00
N ASN A 38 -7.96 1.30 1.42
CA ASN A 38 -8.40 0.82 2.72
C ASN A 38 -7.60 1.54 3.80
N LYS A 39 -8.29 2.09 4.80
CA LYS A 39 -7.63 2.87 5.84
C LYS A 39 -6.64 2.05 6.66
N LEU A 40 -6.93 0.77 6.86
CA LEU A 40 -6.00 -0.10 7.60
C LEU A 40 -4.65 -0.19 6.88
N VAL A 41 -4.66 -0.32 5.56
CA VAL A 41 -3.41 -0.35 4.79
C VAL A 41 -2.63 0.94 5.01
N LEU A 42 -3.31 2.07 5.00
CA LEU A 42 -2.65 3.36 5.19
C LEU A 42 -2.07 3.50 6.59
N ASP A 43 -2.79 3.04 7.60
CA ASP A 43 -2.29 3.05 8.97
C ASP A 43 -1.08 2.14 9.12
N MET A 44 -1.11 0.98 8.49
CA MET A 44 0.02 0.06 8.50
C MET A 44 1.24 0.66 7.81
N LEU A 45 1.01 1.39 6.70
CA LEU A 45 2.11 2.06 6.00
C LEU A 45 2.74 3.16 6.84
N ASP A 46 1.95 3.87 7.63
CA ASP A 46 2.52 4.85 8.58
C ASP A 46 3.46 4.16 9.55
N GLU A 47 3.09 2.99 10.08
CA GLU A 47 3.97 2.24 10.95
C GLU A 47 5.23 1.76 10.24
N VAL A 48 5.08 1.30 9.00
CA VAL A 48 6.24 0.89 8.20
C VAL A 48 7.19 2.07 8.01
N ARG A 49 6.63 3.24 7.69
CA ARG A 49 7.44 4.43 7.47
C ARG A 49 8.24 4.79 8.73
N GLU A 50 7.62 4.65 9.90
CA GLU A 50 8.32 4.95 11.15
C GLU A 50 9.45 3.96 11.40
N LYS A 51 9.22 2.68 11.18
CA LYS A 51 10.23 1.66 11.39
C LYS A 51 11.37 1.74 10.39
N PHE A 52 11.01 1.98 9.14
CA PHE A 52 11.98 2.09 8.04
C PHE A 52 12.84 3.34 8.16
N ASP A 53 12.26 4.40 8.70
CA ASP A 53 12.92 5.67 9.00
C ASP A 53 13.58 6.32 7.78
N LYS A 54 12.98 6.11 6.62
CA LYS A 54 13.41 6.72 5.35
C LYS A 54 12.16 7.02 4.54
N PRO A 55 12.24 7.96 3.62
CA PRO A 55 11.09 8.25 2.75
C PRO A 55 10.63 7.00 2.01
N ILE A 56 9.32 6.87 1.87
CA ILE A 56 8.70 5.80 1.10
C ILE A 56 7.96 6.44 -0.06
N HIS A 57 8.30 6.00 -1.27
CA HIS A 57 7.66 6.49 -2.49
C HIS A 57 6.68 5.42 -2.98
N ILE A 58 5.42 5.79 -3.10
CA ILE A 58 4.36 4.89 -3.58
C ILE A 58 4.38 4.90 -5.10
N ASN A 59 4.67 3.74 -5.66
CA ASN A 59 4.72 3.56 -7.11
C ASN A 59 3.34 3.24 -7.67
N SER A 60 2.52 2.52 -6.90
CA SER A 60 1.17 2.18 -7.29
C SER A 60 0.35 1.92 -6.04
N GLY A 61 -0.82 2.54 -5.95
CA GLY A 61 -1.76 2.31 -4.85
C GLY A 61 -3.03 1.72 -5.38
N TYR A 62 -4.14 2.47 -5.32
CA TYR A 62 -5.40 2.02 -5.90
C TYR A 62 -5.30 2.01 -7.42
N ARG A 63 -5.96 1.05 -8.05
CA ARG A 63 -6.12 1.00 -9.51
C ARG A 63 -7.58 0.90 -9.84
N THR A 64 -8.01 1.72 -10.79
CA THR A 64 -9.33 1.52 -11.40
C THR A 64 -9.27 0.25 -12.26
N PRO A 65 -10.42 -0.38 -12.54
CA PRO A 65 -10.41 -1.54 -13.44
C PRO A 65 -9.80 -1.22 -14.80
N GLN A 66 -10.06 -0.03 -15.32
CA GLN A 66 -9.54 0.39 -16.62
C GLN A 66 -8.01 0.49 -16.60
N HIS A 67 -7.46 1.10 -15.56
CA HIS A 67 -6.01 1.24 -15.47
C HIS A 67 -5.36 -0.13 -15.23
N ASN A 68 -5.99 -0.96 -14.41
CA ASN A 68 -5.47 -2.29 -14.14
C ASN A 68 -5.33 -3.10 -15.43
N GLU A 69 -6.34 -3.02 -16.28
CA GLU A 69 -6.30 -3.70 -17.58
C GLU A 69 -5.20 -3.12 -18.45
N ALA A 70 -5.06 -1.79 -18.46
CA ALA A 70 -4.08 -1.11 -19.31
C ALA A 70 -2.64 -1.49 -18.95
N VAL A 71 -2.36 -1.77 -17.67
CA VAL A 71 -1.00 -2.14 -17.24
C VAL A 71 -0.81 -3.64 -17.15
N GLY A 72 -1.79 -4.42 -17.61
CA GLY A 72 -1.67 -5.87 -17.62
C GLY A 72 -1.80 -6.52 -16.26
N GLY A 73 -2.48 -5.88 -15.32
CA GLY A 73 -2.73 -6.46 -14.00
C GLY A 73 -3.73 -7.61 -14.09
N THR A 74 -3.71 -8.47 -13.08
CA THR A 74 -4.63 -9.60 -13.04
C THR A 74 -6.04 -9.11 -12.75
N GLU A 75 -7.03 -9.87 -13.18
CA GLU A 75 -8.44 -9.52 -13.01
C GLU A 75 -8.81 -9.31 -11.55
N ASN A 76 -8.20 -10.05 -10.65
CA ASN A 76 -8.49 -9.97 -9.22
C ASN A 76 -7.38 -9.30 -8.44
N SER A 77 -6.67 -8.37 -9.06
CA SER A 77 -5.58 -7.65 -8.42
C SER A 77 -6.03 -7.00 -7.11
N SER A 78 -5.20 -7.12 -6.09
CA SER A 78 -5.49 -6.51 -4.79
C SER A 78 -5.45 -4.98 -4.85
N HIS A 79 -4.79 -4.41 -5.86
CA HIS A 79 -4.83 -2.96 -6.09
C HIS A 79 -6.23 -2.47 -6.40
N LEU A 80 -7.06 -3.29 -7.02
CA LEU A 80 -8.46 -2.93 -7.33
C LEU A 80 -9.29 -2.76 -6.07
N LYS A 81 -8.87 -3.41 -4.99
CA LYS A 81 -9.62 -3.40 -3.73
C LYS A 81 -9.09 -2.35 -2.75
N GLY A 82 -8.04 -1.63 -3.13
CA GLY A 82 -7.39 -0.69 -2.22
C GLY A 82 -6.62 -1.38 -1.11
N LEU A 83 -6.20 -2.62 -1.31
CA LEU A 83 -5.53 -3.42 -0.29
C LEU A 83 -4.04 -3.63 -0.56
N ALA A 84 -3.53 -3.07 -1.64
CA ALA A 84 -2.16 -3.31 -2.08
C ALA A 84 -1.44 -2.02 -2.42
N VAL A 85 -0.13 -2.04 -2.23
CA VAL A 85 0.75 -0.95 -2.66
C VAL A 85 2.00 -1.54 -3.28
N ASP A 86 2.56 -0.81 -4.23
CA ASP A 86 3.90 -1.06 -4.73
C ASP A 86 4.78 0.11 -4.29
N ILE A 87 5.89 -0.20 -3.66
CA ILE A 87 6.79 0.80 -3.09
C ILE A 87 8.09 0.76 -3.87
N THR A 88 8.55 1.91 -4.34
CA THR A 88 9.82 2.00 -5.06
C THR A 88 10.96 1.55 -4.15
N CYS A 89 11.78 0.63 -4.65
CA CYS A 89 12.92 0.12 -3.90
C CYS A 89 13.87 -0.55 -4.88
N ASP A 90 15.06 -0.01 -5.04
CA ASP A 90 15.96 -0.43 -6.11
C ASP A 90 17.34 -0.86 -5.64
N ASN A 91 17.54 -1.05 -4.33
CA ASN A 91 18.83 -1.53 -3.84
C ASN A 91 18.64 -2.59 -2.75
N SER A 92 19.66 -3.40 -2.57
CA SER A 92 19.58 -4.59 -1.71
C SER A 92 19.46 -4.26 -0.24
N ILE A 93 20.09 -3.19 0.20
CA ILE A 93 20.07 -2.80 1.62
C ILE A 93 18.67 -2.36 2.00
N ASP A 94 18.10 -1.45 1.23
CA ASP A 94 16.75 -0.96 1.51
C ASP A 94 15.72 -2.06 1.30
N ARG A 95 15.94 -2.95 0.34
CA ARG A 95 15.01 -4.05 0.10
C ARG A 95 14.89 -4.94 1.33
N PHE A 96 16.03 -5.32 1.91
CA PHE A 96 16.04 -6.16 3.09
C PHE A 96 15.33 -5.46 4.25
N ASP A 97 15.68 -4.21 4.48
CA ASP A 97 15.14 -3.43 5.58
C ASP A 97 13.64 -3.19 5.41
N LEU A 98 13.22 -2.78 4.21
CA LEU A 98 11.81 -2.51 3.94
C LEU A 98 10.96 -3.77 4.09
N ILE A 99 11.43 -4.90 3.56
CA ILE A 99 10.68 -6.15 3.69
C ILE A 99 10.54 -6.54 5.16
N ASN A 100 11.60 -6.39 5.95
CA ASN A 100 11.50 -6.67 7.38
C ASN A 100 10.46 -5.77 8.06
N CYS A 101 10.43 -4.50 7.72
CA CYS A 101 9.46 -3.58 8.30
C CYS A 101 8.04 -3.95 7.88
N LEU A 102 7.84 -4.30 6.62
CA LEU A 102 6.52 -4.70 6.12
C LEU A 102 6.01 -5.94 6.84
N LEU A 103 6.85 -6.95 6.97
CA LEU A 103 6.45 -8.17 7.66
C LEU A 103 6.17 -7.92 9.13
N ASP A 104 6.99 -7.09 9.76
CA ASP A 104 6.86 -6.80 11.18
C ASP A 104 5.55 -6.08 11.48
N VAL A 105 5.09 -5.23 10.59
CA VAL A 105 3.83 -4.50 10.76
C VAL A 105 2.63 -5.38 10.45
N GLY A 106 2.80 -6.40 9.63
CA GLY A 106 1.71 -7.36 9.38
C GLY A 106 1.30 -7.55 7.94
N PHE A 107 2.07 -7.00 6.99
CA PHE A 107 1.83 -7.34 5.59
C PHE A 107 2.22 -8.79 5.38
N SER A 108 1.30 -9.60 4.91
CA SER A 108 1.48 -11.04 4.82
C SER A 108 1.67 -11.56 3.41
N ARG A 109 1.67 -10.66 2.45
CA ARG A 109 1.85 -11.01 1.04
C ARG A 109 2.83 -10.02 0.44
N ILE A 110 3.99 -10.52 0.02
CA ILE A 110 5.10 -9.68 -0.43
C ILE A 110 5.55 -10.13 -1.82
N GLY A 111 5.61 -9.18 -2.75
CA GLY A 111 6.18 -9.43 -4.07
C GLY A 111 7.48 -8.65 -4.21
N VAL A 112 8.54 -9.33 -4.66
CA VAL A 112 9.87 -8.73 -4.75
C VAL A 112 10.24 -8.56 -6.21
N ALA A 113 10.23 -7.33 -6.67
CA ALA A 113 10.65 -6.99 -8.02
C ALA A 113 11.99 -6.27 -7.98
N LYS A 114 12.58 -6.08 -9.15
CA LYS A 114 13.88 -5.44 -9.23
C LYS A 114 13.89 -4.01 -8.72
N THR A 115 12.79 -3.28 -8.97
CA THR A 115 12.73 -1.85 -8.64
C THR A 115 11.60 -1.48 -7.69
N PHE A 116 10.83 -2.45 -7.24
CA PHE A 116 9.76 -2.17 -6.28
C PHE A 116 9.45 -3.38 -5.42
N ILE A 117 8.77 -3.13 -4.32
CA ILE A 117 8.25 -4.18 -3.44
C ILE A 117 6.72 -4.02 -3.43
N HIS A 118 6.03 -5.10 -3.74
CA HIS A 118 4.58 -5.18 -3.61
C HIS A 118 4.25 -5.67 -2.19
N ALA A 119 3.27 -5.06 -1.56
CA ALA A 119 2.79 -5.51 -0.26
C ALA A 119 1.27 -5.41 -0.22
N ASP A 120 0.61 -6.46 0.27
CA ASP A 120 -0.84 -6.40 0.41
C ASP A 120 -1.31 -7.22 1.61
N ILE A 121 -2.57 -6.99 1.97
CA ILE A 121 -3.23 -7.70 3.07
C ILE A 121 -4.53 -8.35 2.57
N ASP A 122 -4.60 -8.70 1.30
CA ASP A 122 -5.84 -9.21 0.68
C ASP A 122 -6.25 -10.54 1.33
N PRO A 123 -7.38 -10.56 2.06
CA PRO A 123 -7.76 -11.76 2.80
C PRO A 123 -8.29 -12.89 1.90
N ASP A 124 -8.59 -12.58 0.65
CA ASP A 124 -9.12 -13.58 -0.28
C ASP A 124 -8.03 -14.39 -0.96
N LYS A 125 -6.78 -14.14 -0.61
CA LYS A 125 -5.63 -14.80 -1.23
C LYS A 125 -4.81 -15.52 -0.18
N VAL A 126 -3.90 -16.38 -0.64
CA VAL A 126 -3.06 -17.16 0.28
C VAL A 126 -2.17 -16.22 1.07
N GLN A 127 -2.17 -16.39 2.39
CA GLN A 127 -1.39 -15.57 3.30
C GLN A 127 -0.01 -16.16 3.54
N GLY A 128 0.92 -15.32 3.99
CA GLY A 128 2.24 -15.79 4.37
C GLY A 128 3.06 -16.23 3.18
N VAL A 129 3.00 -15.49 2.09
CA VAL A 129 3.72 -15.84 0.86
C VAL A 129 4.58 -14.67 0.40
N MET A 130 5.67 -15.02 -0.24
CA MET A 130 6.57 -14.06 -0.87
C MET A 130 6.94 -14.60 -2.24
N TRP A 131 6.88 -13.77 -3.26
CA TRP A 131 7.20 -14.20 -4.61
C TRP A 131 8.13 -13.20 -5.28
N THR A 132 8.72 -13.62 -6.39
CA THR A 132 9.54 -12.74 -7.22
C THR A 132 8.87 -12.56 -8.58
N TYR A 133 9.21 -11.50 -9.22
CA TYR A 133 8.71 -11.20 -10.56
C TYR A 133 9.69 -11.66 -11.62
#